data_e70ecaf5abdcd533337caedaa7453804
#
_entry.id   e70ecaf5abdcd533337caedaa7453804
#
_cell.length_a   1.000
_cell.length_b   1.000
_cell.length_c   1.000
_cell.angle_alpha   90.00
_cell.angle_beta   90.00
_cell.angle_gamma   90.00
#
_symmetry.space_group_name_H-M   'P 1'
#
loop_
_entity.id
_entity.type
_entity.pdbx_description
1 polymer ?
#
loop_
_entity_poly.entity_id
_entity_poly.type
_entity_poly.pdbx_seq_one_letter_code
_entity_poly.pdbx_strand_id
1 'polypeptide(L)'
;RQMCIRDRTKIICTMGPNTNDRNLIKDLALAGMDIARFNFSHGDHEEQAGRFALIKSVREELNIPIATLLDTKGPEIRTGAVKDDKKVTLVEGQKYTLTTRQVPADDKINMVTYAGLPEDVTTGNIILIDDGLIELKVDKVEGTEIECTVINGGELGSKKGVNVPNVSIRLPGITEKDKEDIIFGVEQGFDFIAASFVRNAACIEEIKHLLWEHGSDIPVIAKIENAEGIANIDDIIRVADGIMVARGDMGVEIPAEEVPHVQKEIIKKCNAKYKPVITATQMLDSMIRNPRPTRAEVTDVANAIYDGTDAVSYTHLRAHETSAH
;
A
#
# COMPACT_ATOMS: atom_id res chain seq x y z
N ARG A 1 -10.20 -8.37 -32.48
CA ARG A 1 -10.47 -8.64 -31.04
C ARG A 1 -9.22 -8.61 -30.18
N GLN A 2 -8.06 -9.14 -30.62
CA GLN A 2 -6.81 -9.09 -29.83
C GLN A 2 -6.22 -7.69 -29.67
N MET A 3 -6.37 -6.80 -30.62
CA MET A 3 -5.92 -5.40 -30.50
C MET A 3 -6.67 -4.64 -29.42
N CYS A 4 -8.01 -4.80 -29.32
CA CYS A 4 -8.83 -4.11 -28.31
C CYS A 4 -8.50 -4.48 -26.85
N ILE A 5 -7.90 -5.64 -26.59
CA ILE A 5 -7.54 -6.07 -25.21
C ILE A 5 -6.26 -5.38 -24.73
N ARG A 6 -5.36 -4.99 -25.64
CA ARG A 6 -4.09 -4.31 -25.29
C ARG A 6 -4.25 -2.81 -25.05
N ASP A 7 -5.29 -2.19 -25.61
CA ASP A 7 -5.48 -0.74 -25.60
C ASP A 7 -6.38 -0.23 -24.46
N ARG A 8 -6.84 -1.12 -23.55
CA ARG A 8 -7.72 -0.74 -22.44
C ARG A 8 -6.93 -0.74 -21.13
N THR A 9 -7.11 0.34 -20.34
CA THR A 9 -6.65 0.39 -18.96
C THR A 9 -7.25 -0.77 -18.17
N LYS A 10 -6.42 -1.51 -17.46
CA LYS A 10 -6.81 -2.70 -16.69
C LYS A 10 -7.47 -2.31 -15.39
N ILE A 11 -8.38 -3.17 -14.92
CA ILE A 11 -9.09 -2.98 -13.64
C ILE A 11 -8.56 -4.00 -12.63
N ILE A 12 -8.00 -3.48 -11.54
CA ILE A 12 -7.52 -4.27 -10.40
C ILE A 12 -8.54 -4.16 -9.28
N CYS A 13 -9.03 -5.30 -8.79
CA CYS A 13 -9.97 -5.37 -7.68
C CYS A 13 -9.32 -6.02 -6.46
N THR A 14 -9.41 -5.39 -5.29
CA THR A 14 -8.88 -5.97 -4.06
C THR A 14 -9.83 -7.02 -3.50
N MET A 15 -9.32 -8.22 -3.27
CA MET A 15 -10.04 -9.32 -2.64
C MET A 15 -10.01 -9.15 -1.12
N GLY A 16 -11.15 -9.30 -0.49
CA GLY A 16 -11.32 -9.13 0.96
C GLY A 16 -12.51 -9.95 1.49
N PRO A 17 -12.91 -9.78 2.74
CA PRO A 17 -14.01 -10.53 3.34
C PRO A 17 -15.33 -10.47 2.55
N ASN A 18 -15.60 -9.34 1.92
CA ASN A 18 -16.81 -9.12 1.11
C ASN A 18 -16.77 -9.85 -0.25
N THR A 19 -15.60 -10.33 -0.69
CA THR A 19 -15.42 -11.03 -1.97
C THR A 19 -15.21 -12.54 -1.78
N ASN A 20 -15.67 -13.12 -0.67
CA ASN A 20 -15.65 -14.56 -0.44
C ASN A 20 -16.82 -15.28 -1.13
N ASP A 21 -17.77 -14.53 -1.73
CA ASP A 21 -18.88 -15.09 -2.51
C ASP A 21 -18.43 -15.32 -3.97
N ARG A 22 -18.53 -16.58 -4.39
CA ARG A 22 -18.17 -17.02 -5.74
C ARG A 22 -18.99 -16.33 -6.83
N ASN A 23 -20.28 -16.04 -6.59
CA ASN A 23 -21.13 -15.37 -7.56
C ASN A 23 -20.71 -13.91 -7.74
N LEU A 24 -20.37 -13.23 -6.65
CA LEU A 24 -19.84 -11.86 -6.72
C LEU A 24 -18.52 -11.82 -7.51
N ILE A 25 -17.62 -12.79 -7.32
CA ILE A 25 -16.38 -12.87 -8.11
C ILE A 25 -16.70 -13.08 -9.60
N LYS A 26 -17.69 -13.91 -9.93
CA LYS A 26 -18.14 -14.09 -11.34
C LYS A 26 -18.68 -12.78 -11.93
N ASP A 27 -19.49 -12.06 -11.17
CA ASP A 27 -20.05 -10.78 -11.61
C ASP A 27 -18.93 -9.74 -11.82
N LEU A 28 -17.94 -9.66 -10.94
CA LEU A 28 -16.76 -8.81 -11.11
C LEU A 28 -15.96 -9.18 -12.35
N ALA A 29 -15.73 -10.49 -12.57
CA ALA A 29 -15.03 -11.00 -13.74
C ALA A 29 -15.75 -10.63 -15.04
N LEU A 30 -17.07 -10.83 -15.11
CA LEU A 30 -17.90 -10.50 -16.26
C LEU A 30 -18.03 -8.99 -16.47
N ALA A 31 -17.96 -8.20 -15.40
CA ALA A 31 -17.99 -6.76 -15.45
C ALA A 31 -16.63 -6.14 -15.89
N GLY A 32 -15.56 -6.92 -15.96
CA GLY A 32 -14.28 -6.50 -16.53
C GLY A 32 -13.10 -6.45 -15.56
N MET A 33 -13.16 -7.15 -14.43
CA MET A 33 -11.98 -7.35 -13.58
C MET A 33 -10.88 -8.07 -14.35
N ASP A 34 -9.72 -7.46 -14.49
CA ASP A 34 -8.55 -8.03 -15.14
C ASP A 34 -7.59 -8.68 -14.13
N ILE A 35 -7.49 -8.11 -12.91
CA ILE A 35 -6.54 -8.53 -11.89
C ILE A 35 -7.23 -8.58 -10.53
N ALA A 36 -7.08 -9.70 -9.83
CA ALA A 36 -7.48 -9.86 -8.44
C ALA A 36 -6.27 -9.58 -7.52
N ARG A 37 -6.34 -8.51 -6.70
CA ARG A 37 -5.29 -8.12 -5.75
C ARG A 37 -5.58 -8.71 -4.38
N PHE A 38 -4.58 -9.37 -3.79
CA PHE A 38 -4.62 -9.98 -2.47
C PHE A 38 -3.71 -9.19 -1.53
N ASN A 39 -4.29 -8.50 -0.55
CA ASN A 39 -3.54 -7.70 0.41
C ASN A 39 -3.11 -8.58 1.60
N PHE A 40 -1.81 -8.89 1.68
CA PHE A 40 -1.22 -9.70 2.74
C PHE A 40 -0.93 -8.93 4.05
N SER A 41 -1.30 -7.66 4.10
CA SER A 41 -1.36 -6.92 5.37
C SER A 41 -2.47 -7.46 6.29
N HIS A 42 -3.45 -8.19 5.73
CA HIS A 42 -4.63 -8.73 6.42
C HIS A 42 -4.83 -10.21 6.11
N GLY A 43 -5.37 -10.92 7.09
CA GLY A 43 -5.64 -12.35 6.99
C GLY A 43 -4.37 -13.20 7.13
N ASP A 44 -4.56 -14.50 7.11
CA ASP A 44 -3.49 -15.51 7.12
C ASP A 44 -3.40 -16.23 5.77
N HIS A 45 -2.41 -17.12 5.64
CA HIS A 45 -2.20 -17.89 4.41
C HIS A 45 -3.38 -18.80 4.07
N GLU A 46 -4.11 -19.34 5.05
CA GLU A 46 -5.28 -20.20 4.81
C GLU A 46 -6.42 -19.40 4.17
N GLU A 47 -6.71 -18.22 4.70
CA GLU A 47 -7.72 -17.31 4.12
C GLU A 47 -7.34 -16.88 2.71
N GLN A 48 -6.07 -16.52 2.49
CA GLN A 48 -5.58 -16.09 1.17
C GLN A 48 -5.62 -17.26 0.17
N ALA A 49 -5.26 -18.48 0.57
CA ALA A 49 -5.38 -19.69 -0.26
C ALA A 49 -6.82 -19.97 -0.66
N GLY A 50 -7.77 -19.81 0.29
CA GLY A 50 -9.19 -19.99 0.01
C GLY A 50 -9.71 -19.01 -1.04
N ARG A 51 -9.38 -17.71 -0.91
CA ARG A 51 -9.72 -16.69 -1.90
C ARG A 51 -9.05 -16.94 -3.26
N PHE A 52 -7.78 -17.34 -3.26
CA PHE A 52 -7.05 -17.68 -4.47
C PHE A 52 -7.72 -18.84 -5.22
N ALA A 53 -8.11 -19.90 -4.51
CA ALA A 53 -8.81 -21.05 -5.10
C ALA A 53 -10.15 -20.64 -5.72
N LEU A 54 -10.89 -19.70 -5.11
CA LEU A 54 -12.12 -19.16 -5.68
C LEU A 54 -11.85 -18.43 -7.01
N ILE A 55 -10.87 -17.54 -7.05
CA ILE A 55 -10.48 -16.84 -8.31
C ILE A 55 -10.09 -17.83 -9.38
N LYS A 56 -9.24 -18.82 -9.03
CA LYS A 56 -8.80 -19.87 -9.96
C LYS A 56 -9.99 -20.64 -10.54
N SER A 57 -10.92 -21.05 -9.69
CA SER A 57 -12.12 -21.79 -10.12
C SER A 57 -13.04 -20.97 -11.03
N VAL A 58 -13.17 -19.65 -10.78
CA VAL A 58 -14.00 -18.76 -11.60
C VAL A 58 -13.35 -18.48 -12.96
N ARG A 59 -12.04 -18.20 -13.00
CA ARG A 59 -11.35 -17.97 -14.28
C ARG A 59 -11.36 -19.20 -15.17
N GLU A 60 -11.26 -20.40 -14.60
CA GLU A 60 -11.36 -21.66 -15.34
C GLU A 60 -12.77 -21.88 -15.89
N GLU A 61 -13.83 -21.69 -15.06
CA GLU A 61 -15.21 -21.84 -15.48
C GLU A 61 -15.60 -20.86 -16.60
N LEU A 62 -15.21 -19.60 -16.46
CA LEU A 62 -15.56 -18.54 -17.42
C LEU A 62 -14.62 -18.50 -18.63
N ASN A 63 -13.49 -19.21 -18.57
CA ASN A 63 -12.41 -19.12 -19.56
C ASN A 63 -11.96 -17.67 -19.82
N ILE A 64 -11.83 -16.88 -18.73
CA ILE A 64 -11.40 -15.48 -18.75
C ILE A 64 -10.01 -15.39 -18.10
N PRO A 65 -9.03 -14.70 -18.71
CA PRO A 65 -7.71 -14.52 -18.14
C PRO A 65 -7.74 -13.45 -17.03
N ILE A 66 -7.98 -13.86 -15.78
CA ILE A 66 -7.86 -13.00 -14.60
C ILE A 66 -6.51 -13.27 -13.97
N ALA A 67 -5.66 -12.26 -13.86
CA ALA A 67 -4.38 -12.38 -13.17
C ALA A 67 -4.56 -12.22 -11.65
N THR A 68 -3.61 -12.74 -10.89
CA THR A 68 -3.55 -12.64 -9.43
C THR A 68 -2.33 -11.84 -9.00
N LEU A 69 -2.51 -10.86 -8.11
CA LEU A 69 -1.47 -9.99 -7.60
C LEU A 69 -1.37 -10.16 -6.08
N LEU A 70 -0.23 -10.62 -5.60
CA LEU A 70 0.12 -10.64 -4.19
C LEU A 70 0.69 -9.27 -3.80
N ASP A 71 0.06 -8.58 -2.87
CA ASP A 71 0.50 -7.29 -2.35
C ASP A 71 1.06 -7.49 -0.94
N THR A 72 2.39 -7.34 -0.78
CA THR A 72 3.08 -7.58 0.48
C THR A 72 2.69 -6.54 1.53
N LYS A 73 2.86 -6.89 2.81
CA LYS A 73 2.67 -5.95 3.89
C LYS A 73 3.74 -4.85 3.89
N GLY A 74 4.98 -5.24 3.65
CA GLY A 74 6.14 -4.37 3.69
C GLY A 74 6.59 -3.96 5.10
N PRO A 75 7.76 -3.31 5.19
CA PRO A 75 8.31 -2.82 6.44
C PRO A 75 7.61 -1.54 6.88
N GLU A 76 6.68 -1.66 7.80
CA GLU A 76 5.95 -0.53 8.39
C GLU A 76 6.27 -0.36 9.88
N ILE A 77 6.21 0.89 10.35
CA ILE A 77 6.30 1.22 11.76
C ILE A 77 4.87 1.35 12.30
N ARG A 78 4.60 0.73 13.45
CA ARG A 78 3.30 0.84 14.12
C ARG A 78 3.45 1.21 15.59
N THR A 79 2.42 1.83 16.13
CA THR A 79 2.26 2.01 17.57
C THR A 79 1.89 0.69 18.26
N GLY A 80 2.03 0.64 19.57
CA GLY A 80 1.60 -0.48 20.41
C GLY A 80 0.09 -0.58 20.59
N ALA A 81 -0.32 -1.58 21.38
CA ALA A 81 -1.70 -1.72 21.80
C ALA A 81 -2.02 -0.73 22.92
N VAL A 82 -3.16 -0.09 22.83
CA VAL A 82 -3.70 0.78 23.89
C VAL A 82 -4.26 -0.09 25.01
N LYS A 83 -4.06 0.34 26.25
CA LYS A 83 -4.57 -0.36 27.43
C LYS A 83 -6.08 -0.59 27.33
N ASP A 84 -6.53 -1.81 27.59
CA ASP A 84 -7.92 -2.24 27.53
C ASP A 84 -8.59 -2.00 26.15
N ASP A 85 -7.80 -1.82 25.09
CA ASP A 85 -8.22 -1.48 23.73
C ASP A 85 -9.14 -0.25 23.63
N LYS A 86 -9.05 0.64 24.63
CA LYS A 86 -9.79 1.91 24.65
C LYS A 86 -8.99 2.99 23.95
N LYS A 87 -9.62 3.74 23.05
CA LYS A 87 -8.97 4.87 22.41
C LYS A 87 -8.52 5.90 23.45
N VAL A 88 -7.36 6.50 23.20
CA VAL A 88 -6.77 7.56 24.01
C VAL A 88 -6.88 8.87 23.25
N THR A 89 -7.36 9.93 23.91
CA THR A 89 -7.42 11.26 23.30
C THR A 89 -6.13 12.01 23.57
N LEU A 90 -5.44 12.41 22.51
CA LEU A 90 -4.28 13.31 22.56
C LEU A 90 -4.74 14.74 22.27
N VAL A 91 -4.22 15.70 23.02
CA VAL A 91 -4.61 17.11 22.92
C VAL A 91 -3.43 17.96 22.42
N GLU A 92 -3.69 18.93 21.56
CA GLU A 92 -2.68 19.88 21.07
C GLU A 92 -1.89 20.52 22.23
N GLY A 93 -0.57 20.60 22.07
CA GLY A 93 0.35 21.11 23.08
C GLY A 93 0.74 20.12 24.19
N GLN A 94 0.09 18.96 24.25
CA GLN A 94 0.41 17.90 25.21
C GLN A 94 1.80 17.31 24.94
N LYS A 95 2.52 16.93 26.00
CA LYS A 95 3.73 16.11 25.87
C LYS A 95 3.34 14.64 25.71
N TYR A 96 3.98 13.98 24.77
CA TYR A 96 3.76 12.57 24.47
C TYR A 96 5.08 11.88 24.16
N THR A 97 5.31 10.70 24.72
CA THR A 97 6.55 9.95 24.51
C THR A 97 6.31 8.73 23.62
N LEU A 98 7.11 8.60 22.57
CA LEU A 98 7.23 7.34 21.85
C LEU A 98 8.46 6.59 22.38
N THR A 99 8.35 5.28 22.53
CA THR A 99 9.44 4.46 23.09
C THR A 99 9.58 3.13 22.32
N THR A 100 10.79 2.61 22.30
CA THR A 100 11.05 1.25 21.77
C THR A 100 10.91 0.15 22.84
N ARG A 101 10.62 0.54 24.09
CA ARG A 101 10.32 -0.42 25.17
C ARG A 101 8.90 -0.98 25.03
N GLN A 102 8.74 -2.23 25.41
CA GLN A 102 7.41 -2.87 25.44
C GLN A 102 6.58 -2.32 26.61
N VAL A 103 5.71 -1.36 26.31
CA VAL A 103 4.82 -0.74 27.28
C VAL A 103 3.40 -0.66 26.70
N PRO A 104 2.34 -0.84 27.50
CA PRO A 104 1.00 -0.54 27.06
C PRO A 104 0.85 0.97 26.82
N ALA A 105 0.16 1.34 25.76
CA ALA A 105 -0.07 2.74 25.43
C ALA A 105 -1.11 3.37 26.36
N ASP A 106 -0.87 4.61 26.74
CA ASP A 106 -1.80 5.48 27.46
C ASP A 106 -1.77 6.91 26.90
N ASP A 107 -2.25 7.90 27.67
CA ASP A 107 -2.30 9.30 27.29
C ASP A 107 -0.93 10.03 27.39
N LYS A 108 0.15 9.33 27.77
CA LYS A 108 1.50 9.89 27.96
C LYS A 108 2.58 9.21 27.14
N ILE A 109 2.43 7.90 26.91
CA ILE A 109 3.45 7.08 26.29
C ILE A 109 2.86 6.00 25.38
N ASN A 110 3.55 5.69 24.30
CA ASN A 110 3.25 4.56 23.45
C ASN A 110 4.53 3.93 22.92
N MET A 111 4.52 2.62 22.77
CA MET A 111 5.62 1.95 22.10
C MET A 111 5.54 2.10 20.59
N VAL A 112 6.67 1.99 19.90
CA VAL A 112 6.76 1.82 18.46
C VAL A 112 7.46 0.52 18.12
N THR A 113 7.05 -0.13 17.03
CA THR A 113 7.54 -1.46 16.62
C THR A 113 8.97 -1.43 16.08
N TYR A 114 9.46 -0.29 15.62
CA TYR A 114 10.78 -0.15 15.06
C TYR A 114 11.79 0.33 16.11
N ALA A 115 12.71 -0.57 16.50
CA ALA A 115 13.69 -0.31 17.54
C ALA A 115 14.74 0.76 17.16
N GLY A 116 15.00 0.97 15.86
CA GLY A 116 15.95 1.97 15.36
C GLY A 116 15.39 3.40 15.27
N LEU A 117 14.10 3.59 15.53
CA LEU A 117 13.49 4.92 15.36
C LEU A 117 14.18 6.04 16.15
N PRO A 118 14.63 5.86 17.41
CA PRO A 118 15.35 6.91 18.14
C PRO A 118 16.69 7.31 17.52
N GLU A 119 17.32 6.40 16.74
CA GLU A 119 18.57 6.70 16.03
C GLU A 119 18.36 7.42 14.70
N ASP A 120 17.16 7.29 14.12
CA ASP A 120 16.81 7.86 12.81
C ASP A 120 16.21 9.26 12.93
N VAL A 121 15.56 9.59 14.08
CA VAL A 121 14.91 10.88 14.29
C VAL A 121 15.75 11.83 15.12
N THR A 122 15.54 13.13 14.88
CA THR A 122 16.20 14.21 15.61
C THR A 122 15.19 15.27 16.04
N THR A 123 15.58 16.14 16.97
CA THR A 123 14.77 17.29 17.40
C THR A 123 14.29 18.10 16.21
N GLY A 124 12.99 18.38 16.19
CA GLY A 124 12.31 19.12 15.12
C GLY A 124 11.68 18.26 14.03
N ASN A 125 12.00 16.95 13.94
CA ASN A 125 11.32 16.05 13.02
C ASN A 125 9.83 15.94 13.37
N ILE A 126 9.02 15.69 12.37
CA ILE A 126 7.59 15.40 12.50
C ILE A 126 7.37 13.90 12.45
N ILE A 127 6.52 13.40 13.33
CA ILE A 127 6.03 12.03 13.34
C ILE A 127 4.52 12.07 13.17
N LEU A 128 4.03 11.36 12.17
CA LEU A 128 2.62 11.23 11.86
C LEU A 128 2.10 9.88 12.33
N ILE A 129 0.92 9.85 12.93
CA ILE A 129 0.27 8.62 13.40
C ILE A 129 -1.15 8.56 12.85
N ASP A 130 -1.60 7.32 12.53
CA ASP A 130 -2.94 7.04 12.00
C ASP A 130 -3.23 7.82 10.71
N ASP A 131 -2.42 7.57 9.68
CA ASP A 131 -2.52 8.21 8.35
C ASP A 131 -2.46 9.75 8.40
N GLY A 132 -1.68 10.28 9.37
CA GLY A 132 -1.49 11.72 9.54
C GLY A 132 -2.59 12.43 10.34
N LEU A 133 -3.55 11.70 10.92
CA LEU A 133 -4.58 12.28 11.77
C LEU A 133 -4.02 12.86 13.07
N ILE A 134 -2.91 12.32 13.56
CA ILE A 134 -2.18 12.81 14.73
C ILE A 134 -0.79 13.21 14.28
N GLU A 135 -0.38 14.44 14.64
CA GLU A 135 0.93 14.99 14.35
C GLU A 135 1.70 15.28 15.63
N LEU A 136 2.92 14.73 15.71
CA LEU A 136 3.84 14.93 16.80
C LEU A 136 5.11 15.63 16.29
N LYS A 137 5.64 16.57 17.06
CA LYS A 137 6.96 17.15 16.81
C LYS A 137 7.95 16.64 17.86
N VAL A 138 9.07 16.12 17.40
CA VAL A 138 10.15 15.64 18.27
C VAL A 138 10.80 16.82 18.98
N ASP A 139 10.80 16.81 20.31
CA ASP A 139 11.48 17.79 21.15
C ASP A 139 12.87 17.32 21.56
N LYS A 140 13.00 16.04 21.94
CA LYS A 140 14.23 15.44 22.43
C LYS A 140 14.23 13.93 22.16
N VAL A 141 15.42 13.39 21.93
CA VAL A 141 15.65 11.94 21.87
C VAL A 141 16.67 11.57 22.93
N GLU A 142 16.35 10.58 23.77
CA GLU A 142 17.23 10.10 24.83
C GLU A 142 17.10 8.58 25.00
N GLY A 143 18.13 7.85 24.59
CA GLY A 143 18.13 6.38 24.61
C GLY A 143 17.00 5.78 23.77
N THR A 144 16.03 5.14 24.42
CA THR A 144 14.88 4.52 23.78
C THR A 144 13.65 5.44 23.68
N GLU A 145 13.75 6.64 24.26
CA GLU A 145 12.63 7.58 24.40
C GLU A 145 12.71 8.70 23.36
N ILE A 146 11.60 9.00 22.73
CA ILE A 146 11.41 10.12 21.81
C ILE A 146 10.34 11.00 22.45
N GLU A 147 10.76 12.07 23.09
CA GLU A 147 9.85 13.04 23.69
C GLU A 147 9.29 13.98 22.60
N CYS A 148 7.99 14.10 22.53
CA CYS A 148 7.30 14.87 21.52
C CYS A 148 6.31 15.86 22.13
N THR A 149 5.98 16.87 21.34
CA THR A 149 4.81 17.72 21.56
C THR A 149 3.75 17.39 20.51
N VAL A 150 2.51 17.19 20.94
CA VAL A 150 1.37 17.00 20.03
C VAL A 150 1.09 18.31 19.30
N ILE A 151 1.20 18.31 17.97
CA ILE A 151 0.88 19.46 17.11
C ILE A 151 -0.58 19.40 16.69
N ASN A 152 -1.03 18.22 16.21
CA ASN A 152 -2.42 17.94 15.93
C ASN A 152 -2.87 16.73 16.75
N GLY A 153 -3.86 16.93 17.60
CA GLY A 153 -4.39 15.89 18.48
C GLY A 153 -5.53 15.10 17.84
N GLY A 154 -5.94 14.04 18.51
CA GLY A 154 -7.02 13.17 18.05
C GLY A 154 -7.19 11.93 18.92
N GLU A 155 -8.09 11.05 18.51
CA GLU A 155 -8.29 9.74 19.14
C GLU A 155 -7.29 8.70 18.61
N LEU A 156 -6.39 8.22 19.46
CA LEU A 156 -5.40 7.21 19.14
C LEU A 156 -5.91 5.82 19.54
N GLY A 157 -6.05 4.94 18.55
CA GLY A 157 -6.34 3.52 18.75
C GLY A 157 -5.08 2.65 18.79
N SER A 158 -5.29 1.34 18.95
CA SER A 158 -4.21 0.34 18.97
C SER A 158 -3.57 0.12 17.59
N LYS A 159 -2.26 -0.12 17.56
CA LYS A 159 -1.49 -0.60 16.40
C LYS A 159 -1.60 0.30 15.15
N LYS A 160 -1.60 1.62 15.33
CA LYS A 160 -1.71 2.60 14.26
C LYS A 160 -0.38 2.78 13.51
N GLY A 161 -0.44 3.04 12.21
CA GLY A 161 0.72 3.35 11.37
C GLY A 161 1.47 4.58 11.89
N VAL A 162 2.78 4.56 11.74
CA VAL A 162 3.69 5.66 12.10
C VAL A 162 4.53 6.00 10.88
N ASN A 163 4.43 7.26 10.43
CA ASN A 163 5.22 7.80 9.33
C ASN A 163 6.13 8.91 9.83
N VAL A 164 7.29 9.04 9.22
CA VAL A 164 8.28 10.07 9.59
C VAL A 164 8.72 10.79 8.31
N PRO A 165 7.92 11.76 7.83
CA PRO A 165 8.21 12.45 6.58
C PRO A 165 9.60 13.10 6.58
N ASN A 166 10.28 13.05 5.43
CA ASN A 166 11.61 13.64 5.21
C ASN A 166 12.75 13.04 6.08
N VAL A 167 12.55 11.88 6.66
CA VAL A 167 13.58 11.14 7.40
C VAL A 167 13.84 9.82 6.71
N SER A 168 15.11 9.52 6.43
CA SER A 168 15.51 8.21 5.90
C SER A 168 15.48 7.18 7.03
N ILE A 169 14.57 6.23 6.93
CA ILE A 169 14.35 5.17 7.93
C ILE A 169 15.12 3.91 7.50
N ARG A 170 15.97 3.37 8.38
CA ARG A 170 16.82 2.22 8.10
C ARG A 170 16.10 0.87 8.32
N LEU A 171 14.87 0.76 7.83
CA LEU A 171 14.14 -0.51 7.80
C LEU A 171 14.70 -1.45 6.72
N PRO A 172 14.60 -2.78 6.86
CA PRO A 172 14.96 -3.71 5.80
C PRO A 172 14.13 -3.46 4.53
N GLY A 173 14.58 -3.93 3.37
CA GLY A 173 13.83 -3.84 2.11
C GLY A 173 12.55 -4.68 2.13
N ILE A 174 12.64 -5.87 2.75
CA ILE A 174 11.53 -6.80 2.99
C ILE A 174 11.63 -7.35 4.40
N THR A 175 10.49 -7.67 5.02
CA THR A 175 10.42 -8.31 6.33
C THR A 175 10.46 -9.84 6.21
N GLU A 176 10.72 -10.55 7.31
CA GLU A 176 10.62 -12.03 7.30
C GLU A 176 9.23 -12.50 6.91
N LYS A 177 8.19 -11.79 7.38
CA LYS A 177 6.81 -12.07 6.96
C LYS A 177 6.63 -11.91 5.44
N ASP A 178 7.18 -10.86 4.85
CA ASP A 178 7.09 -10.66 3.39
C ASP A 178 7.79 -11.80 2.64
N LYS A 179 8.92 -12.32 3.15
CA LYS A 179 9.60 -13.47 2.56
C LYS A 179 8.71 -14.72 2.60
N GLU A 180 8.08 -15.00 3.75
CA GLU A 180 7.13 -16.11 3.90
C GLU A 180 5.93 -15.93 2.95
N ASP A 181 5.38 -14.73 2.84
CA ASP A 181 4.26 -14.42 1.95
C ASP A 181 4.64 -14.58 0.47
N ILE A 182 5.85 -14.14 0.08
CA ILE A 182 6.36 -14.28 -1.29
C ILE A 182 6.57 -15.75 -1.65
N ILE A 183 7.17 -16.55 -0.76
CA ILE A 183 7.37 -17.98 -0.96
C ILE A 183 6.00 -18.67 -1.12
N PHE A 184 5.05 -18.37 -0.25
CA PHE A 184 3.68 -18.85 -0.38
C PHE A 184 3.07 -18.45 -1.74
N GLY A 185 3.31 -17.22 -2.19
CA GLY A 185 2.87 -16.74 -3.51
C GLY A 185 3.43 -17.55 -4.66
N VAL A 186 4.71 -17.94 -4.60
CA VAL A 186 5.36 -18.82 -5.57
C VAL A 186 4.68 -20.21 -5.58
N GLU A 187 4.46 -20.79 -4.40
CA GLU A 187 3.83 -22.11 -4.25
C GLU A 187 2.38 -22.14 -4.76
N GLN A 188 1.62 -21.08 -4.53
CA GLN A 188 0.24 -20.96 -5.03
C GLN A 188 0.17 -20.66 -6.53
N GLY A 189 1.23 -20.07 -7.12
CA GLY A 189 1.29 -19.67 -8.52
C GLY A 189 0.61 -18.31 -8.78
N PHE A 190 0.92 -17.31 -7.96
CA PHE A 190 0.54 -15.93 -8.24
C PHE A 190 1.20 -15.41 -9.49
N ASP A 191 0.52 -14.52 -10.21
CA ASP A 191 0.99 -13.98 -11.49
C ASP A 191 1.89 -12.73 -11.30
N PHE A 192 1.72 -11.98 -10.21
CA PHE A 192 2.47 -10.75 -9.89
C PHE A 192 2.71 -10.63 -8.38
N ILE A 193 3.80 -9.94 -8.00
CA ILE A 193 4.05 -9.47 -6.64
C ILE A 193 4.12 -7.95 -6.66
N ALA A 194 3.35 -7.29 -5.79
CA ALA A 194 3.47 -5.86 -5.50
C ALA A 194 4.22 -5.68 -4.17
N ALA A 195 5.40 -5.10 -4.25
CA ALA A 195 6.27 -4.86 -3.11
C ALA A 195 5.94 -3.52 -2.44
N SER A 196 5.53 -3.56 -1.17
CA SER A 196 5.17 -2.36 -0.41
C SER A 196 6.39 -1.62 0.13
N PHE A 197 6.28 -0.31 0.26
CA PHE A 197 7.28 0.60 0.84
C PHE A 197 8.66 0.53 0.18
N VAL A 198 8.71 0.38 -1.14
CA VAL A 198 9.97 0.37 -1.89
C VAL A 198 10.64 1.75 -1.80
N ARG A 199 11.88 1.78 -1.31
CA ARG A 199 12.66 3.00 -1.14
C ARG A 199 13.74 3.17 -2.19
N ASN A 200 14.29 2.08 -2.71
CA ASN A 200 15.39 2.07 -3.67
C ASN A 200 15.44 0.77 -4.49
N ALA A 201 16.33 0.70 -5.45
CA ALA A 201 16.50 -0.45 -6.33
C ALA A 201 16.86 -1.73 -5.56
N ALA A 202 17.66 -1.64 -4.49
CA ALA A 202 18.09 -2.81 -3.71
C ALA A 202 16.91 -3.58 -3.10
N CYS A 203 15.81 -2.89 -2.72
CA CYS A 203 14.60 -3.54 -2.23
C CYS A 203 14.00 -4.51 -3.27
N ILE A 204 13.99 -4.12 -4.53
CA ILE A 204 13.47 -4.96 -5.62
C ILE A 204 14.45 -6.09 -5.96
N GLU A 205 15.75 -5.80 -5.96
CA GLU A 205 16.80 -6.79 -6.22
C GLU A 205 16.79 -7.90 -5.15
N GLU A 206 16.56 -7.56 -3.87
CA GLU A 206 16.40 -8.53 -2.77
C GLU A 206 15.21 -9.47 -3.01
N ILE A 207 14.05 -8.94 -3.42
CA ILE A 207 12.87 -9.75 -3.74
C ILE A 207 13.14 -10.66 -4.96
N LYS A 208 13.73 -10.11 -6.01
CA LYS A 208 14.07 -10.90 -7.20
C LYS A 208 15.08 -12.01 -6.91
N HIS A 209 16.02 -11.76 -6.00
CA HIS A 209 16.95 -12.79 -5.55
C HIS A 209 16.22 -13.91 -4.79
N LEU A 210 15.31 -13.57 -3.87
CA LEU A 210 14.48 -14.55 -3.17
C LEU A 210 13.65 -15.39 -4.15
N LEU A 211 13.03 -14.78 -5.15
CA LEU A 211 12.28 -15.49 -6.19
C LEU A 211 13.17 -16.44 -6.97
N TRP A 212 14.35 -15.99 -7.38
CA TRP A 212 15.32 -16.83 -8.11
C TRP A 212 15.77 -18.04 -7.28
N GLU A 213 16.03 -17.88 -5.97
CA GLU A 213 16.38 -18.98 -5.07
C GLU A 213 15.27 -20.04 -4.99
N HIS A 214 14.00 -19.64 -5.20
CA HIS A 214 12.83 -20.52 -5.21
C HIS A 214 12.41 -20.94 -6.63
N GLY A 215 13.28 -20.71 -7.64
CA GLY A 215 13.05 -21.14 -9.03
C GLY A 215 11.89 -20.39 -9.72
N SER A 216 11.63 -19.16 -9.33
CA SER A 216 10.53 -18.33 -9.83
C SER A 216 11.03 -17.05 -10.51
N ASP A 217 10.30 -16.61 -11.52
CA ASP A 217 10.50 -15.36 -12.25
C ASP A 217 9.25 -14.45 -12.24
N ILE A 218 8.41 -14.61 -11.21
CA ILE A 218 7.20 -13.79 -11.04
C ILE A 218 7.56 -12.30 -11.11
N PRO A 219 6.91 -11.50 -11.99
CA PRO A 219 7.17 -10.08 -12.11
C PRO A 219 6.90 -9.31 -10.82
N VAL A 220 7.80 -8.37 -10.49
CA VAL A 220 7.74 -7.55 -9.27
C VAL A 220 7.35 -6.12 -9.61
N ILE A 221 6.22 -5.67 -9.07
CA ILE A 221 5.70 -4.30 -9.14
C ILE A 221 6.17 -3.54 -7.90
N ALA A 222 6.92 -2.46 -8.08
CA ALA A 222 7.36 -1.61 -6.98
C ALA A 222 6.25 -0.62 -6.60
N LYS A 223 5.82 -0.61 -5.34
CA LYS A 223 4.88 0.40 -4.81
C LYS A 223 5.66 1.60 -4.30
N ILE A 224 5.34 2.77 -4.86
CA ILE A 224 5.95 4.06 -4.48
C ILE A 224 5.00 4.73 -3.50
N GLU A 225 5.42 4.77 -2.24
CA GLU A 225 4.61 5.13 -1.08
C GLU A 225 5.28 6.17 -0.18
N ASN A 226 6.54 6.54 -0.47
CA ASN A 226 7.35 7.41 0.39
C ASN A 226 8.27 8.34 -0.42
N ALA A 227 8.77 9.38 0.23
CA ALA A 227 9.63 10.40 -0.39
C ALA A 227 10.94 9.82 -0.92
N GLU A 228 11.54 8.83 -0.24
CA GLU A 228 12.79 8.19 -0.68
C GLU A 228 12.58 7.41 -1.99
N GLY A 229 11.48 6.66 -2.10
CA GLY A 229 11.10 5.96 -3.33
C GLY A 229 10.85 6.90 -4.51
N ILE A 230 10.25 8.07 -4.24
CA ILE A 230 10.07 9.12 -5.27
C ILE A 230 11.43 9.65 -5.73
N ALA A 231 12.34 9.94 -4.81
CA ALA A 231 13.69 10.43 -5.13
C ALA A 231 14.50 9.42 -5.95
N ASN A 232 14.33 8.13 -5.69
CA ASN A 232 15.05 7.02 -6.34
C ASN A 232 14.27 6.39 -7.51
N ILE A 233 13.22 7.03 -8.00
CA ILE A 233 12.25 6.43 -8.94
C ILE A 233 12.90 5.92 -10.23
N ASP A 234 13.92 6.61 -10.76
CA ASP A 234 14.57 6.22 -12.00
C ASP A 234 15.33 4.89 -11.86
N ASP A 235 16.01 4.67 -10.73
CA ASP A 235 16.70 3.42 -10.43
C ASP A 235 15.71 2.29 -10.13
N ILE A 236 14.62 2.58 -9.44
CA ILE A 236 13.55 1.61 -9.17
C ILE A 236 12.90 1.16 -10.48
N ILE A 237 12.54 2.07 -11.39
CA ILE A 237 11.97 1.74 -12.71
C ILE A 237 12.93 0.85 -13.52
N ARG A 238 14.23 1.03 -13.39
CA ARG A 238 15.22 0.22 -14.12
C ARG A 238 15.18 -1.25 -13.72
N VAL A 239 15.00 -1.55 -12.43
CA VAL A 239 15.06 -2.92 -11.89
C VAL A 239 13.69 -3.58 -11.68
N ALA A 240 12.63 -2.81 -11.44
CA ALA A 240 11.27 -3.32 -11.29
C ALA A 240 10.65 -3.72 -12.64
N ASP A 241 9.66 -4.61 -12.61
CA ASP A 241 8.91 -5.03 -13.80
C ASP A 241 7.71 -4.13 -14.07
N GLY A 242 7.27 -3.37 -13.06
CA GLY A 242 6.27 -2.32 -13.14
C GLY A 242 6.28 -1.46 -11.89
N ILE A 243 5.49 -0.40 -11.89
CA ILE A 243 5.36 0.55 -10.78
C ILE A 243 3.89 0.67 -10.36
N MET A 244 3.65 0.80 -9.05
CA MET A 244 2.34 1.19 -8.51
C MET A 244 2.48 2.50 -7.75
N VAL A 245 1.75 3.51 -8.19
CA VAL A 245 1.62 4.80 -7.48
C VAL A 245 0.55 4.61 -6.41
N ALA A 246 0.97 4.39 -5.16
CA ALA A 246 0.08 4.14 -4.02
C ALA A 246 -0.20 5.47 -3.30
N ARG A 247 -1.19 6.20 -3.80
CA ARG A 247 -1.44 7.61 -3.45
C ARG A 247 -1.86 7.83 -2.00
N GLY A 248 -2.48 6.83 -1.35
CA GLY A 248 -2.90 6.91 0.05
C GLY A 248 -1.71 7.11 0.97
N ASP A 249 -0.78 6.13 0.97
CA ASP A 249 0.42 6.17 1.81
C ASP A 249 1.36 7.31 1.37
N MET A 250 1.51 7.53 0.06
CA MET A 250 2.29 8.64 -0.49
C MET A 250 1.81 10.00 0.04
N GLY A 251 0.50 10.23 0.12
CA GLY A 251 -0.08 11.51 0.58
C GLY A 251 0.05 11.75 2.08
N VAL A 252 0.53 10.74 2.85
CA VAL A 252 0.95 10.92 4.25
C VAL A 252 2.42 11.35 4.33
N GLU A 253 3.24 10.90 3.37
CA GLU A 253 4.69 11.13 3.33
C GLU A 253 5.10 12.44 2.65
N ILE A 254 4.29 12.93 1.70
CA ILE A 254 4.50 14.19 0.99
C ILE A 254 3.26 15.07 1.05
N PRO A 255 3.36 16.40 0.82
CA PRO A 255 2.20 17.28 0.73
C PRO A 255 1.16 16.75 -0.26
N ALA A 256 -0.10 16.70 0.13
CA ALA A 256 -1.18 16.12 -0.67
C ALA A 256 -1.32 16.78 -2.06
N GLU A 257 -1.03 18.07 -2.17
CA GLU A 257 -1.03 18.84 -3.43
C GLU A 257 0.08 18.43 -4.39
N GLU A 258 1.14 17.77 -3.92
CA GLU A 258 2.24 17.27 -4.76
C GLU A 258 1.92 15.90 -5.36
N VAL A 259 1.04 15.11 -4.74
CA VAL A 259 0.70 13.75 -5.18
C VAL A 259 0.29 13.69 -6.66
N PRO A 260 -0.59 14.58 -7.18
CA PRO A 260 -0.96 14.55 -8.60
C PRO A 260 0.21 14.84 -9.54
N HIS A 261 1.16 15.72 -9.12
CA HIS A 261 2.35 16.01 -9.90
C HIS A 261 3.29 14.80 -9.95
N VAL A 262 3.57 14.20 -8.81
CA VAL A 262 4.41 13.00 -8.68
C VAL A 262 3.81 11.83 -9.48
N GLN A 263 2.49 11.61 -9.40
CA GLN A 263 1.80 10.60 -10.19
C GLN A 263 2.06 10.78 -11.70
N LYS A 264 1.88 11.99 -12.22
CA LYS A 264 2.09 12.30 -13.65
C LYS A 264 3.54 12.06 -14.09
N GLU A 265 4.50 12.46 -13.28
CA GLU A 265 5.92 12.26 -13.59
C GLU A 265 6.29 10.76 -13.55
N ILE A 266 5.78 9.99 -12.59
CA ILE A 266 6.01 8.54 -12.55
C ILE A 266 5.40 7.86 -13.78
N ILE A 267 4.15 8.16 -14.12
CA ILE A 267 3.48 7.60 -15.31
C ILE A 267 4.29 7.90 -16.58
N LYS A 268 4.70 9.16 -16.75
CA LYS A 268 5.51 9.59 -17.90
C LYS A 268 6.86 8.85 -17.99
N LYS A 269 7.57 8.69 -16.87
CA LYS A 269 8.84 7.96 -16.79
C LYS A 269 8.66 6.48 -17.12
N CYS A 270 7.61 5.84 -16.58
CA CYS A 270 7.29 4.44 -16.85
C CYS A 270 6.99 4.22 -18.33
N ASN A 271 6.12 5.06 -18.93
CA ASN A 271 5.79 5.00 -20.33
C ASN A 271 7.01 5.16 -21.24
N ALA A 272 7.92 6.08 -20.91
CA ALA A 272 9.17 6.27 -21.64
C ALA A 272 10.12 5.06 -21.58
N LYS A 273 9.96 4.20 -20.56
CA LYS A 273 10.75 2.97 -20.37
C LYS A 273 9.98 1.69 -20.69
N TYR A 274 8.76 1.82 -21.23
CA TYR A 274 7.85 0.68 -21.50
C TYR A 274 7.60 -0.21 -20.28
N LYS A 275 7.54 0.40 -19.08
CA LYS A 275 7.21 -0.29 -17.85
C LYS A 275 5.74 -0.06 -17.50
N PRO A 276 4.98 -1.12 -17.18
CA PRO A 276 3.60 -0.96 -16.70
C PRO A 276 3.52 -0.08 -15.47
N VAL A 277 2.52 0.79 -15.42
CA VAL A 277 2.24 1.64 -14.27
C VAL A 277 0.78 1.52 -13.83
N ILE A 278 0.59 1.36 -12.53
CA ILE A 278 -0.70 1.20 -11.86
C ILE A 278 -0.94 2.44 -11.00
N THR A 279 -2.11 3.06 -11.12
CA THR A 279 -2.55 4.11 -10.20
C THR A 279 -3.50 3.49 -9.17
N ALA A 280 -3.17 3.63 -7.89
CA ALA A 280 -3.83 2.94 -6.80
C ALA A 280 -4.29 3.88 -5.69
N THR A 281 -5.26 3.41 -4.92
CA THR A 281 -5.89 4.02 -3.75
C THR A 281 -6.75 5.26 -4.02
N GLN A 282 -7.73 5.50 -3.18
CA GLN A 282 -8.64 6.66 -3.23
C GLN A 282 -9.38 6.83 -4.59
N MET A 283 -9.48 5.76 -5.37
CA MET A 283 -10.25 5.74 -6.62
C MET A 283 -11.72 5.48 -6.32
N LEU A 284 -12.61 6.43 -6.66
CA LEU A 284 -14.07 6.34 -6.46
C LEU A 284 -14.48 6.03 -5.02
N ASP A 285 -13.75 6.56 -4.03
CA ASP A 285 -13.89 6.23 -2.62
C ASP A 285 -15.31 6.51 -2.06
N SER A 286 -15.95 7.57 -2.53
CA SER A 286 -17.32 7.89 -2.13
C SER A 286 -18.34 6.79 -2.49
N MET A 287 -18.03 5.94 -3.49
CA MET A 287 -18.89 4.83 -3.92
C MET A 287 -18.95 3.68 -2.91
N ILE A 288 -18.12 3.68 -1.89
CA ILE A 288 -18.28 2.79 -0.72
C ILE A 288 -19.66 3.00 -0.08
N ARG A 289 -20.16 4.23 -0.09
CA ARG A 289 -21.42 4.64 0.57
C ARG A 289 -22.49 5.11 -0.41
N ASN A 290 -22.10 5.66 -1.56
CA ASN A 290 -22.99 6.29 -2.53
C ASN A 290 -23.08 5.45 -3.82
N PRO A 291 -24.22 5.43 -4.51
CA PRO A 291 -24.38 4.68 -5.76
C PRO A 291 -23.71 5.36 -6.96
N ARG A 292 -23.19 6.58 -6.81
CA ARG A 292 -22.49 7.34 -7.84
C ARG A 292 -21.28 8.06 -7.26
N PRO A 293 -20.18 8.15 -8.02
CA PRO A 293 -19.01 8.90 -7.60
C PRO A 293 -19.25 10.42 -7.67
N THR A 294 -18.41 11.17 -7.00
CA THR A 294 -18.33 12.61 -7.16
C THR A 294 -17.73 12.99 -8.52
N ARG A 295 -17.94 14.23 -8.97
CA ARG A 295 -17.31 14.71 -10.21
C ARG A 295 -15.78 14.72 -10.11
N ALA A 296 -15.25 15.05 -8.93
CA ALA A 296 -13.80 15.05 -8.69
C ALA A 296 -13.20 13.64 -8.88
N GLU A 297 -13.84 12.61 -8.33
CA GLU A 297 -13.39 11.23 -8.47
C GLU A 297 -13.46 10.73 -9.92
N VAL A 298 -14.51 11.06 -10.66
CA VAL A 298 -14.59 10.75 -12.10
C VAL A 298 -13.45 11.42 -12.86
N THR A 299 -13.16 12.68 -12.54
CA THR A 299 -12.07 13.43 -13.16
C THR A 299 -10.71 12.82 -12.81
N ASP A 300 -10.51 12.36 -11.58
CA ASP A 300 -9.30 11.72 -11.10
C ASP A 300 -9.00 10.43 -11.92
N VAL A 301 -9.97 9.53 -12.03
CA VAL A 301 -9.83 8.31 -12.83
C VAL A 301 -9.55 8.64 -14.30
N ALA A 302 -10.31 9.57 -14.88
CA ALA A 302 -10.14 9.99 -16.28
C ALA A 302 -8.73 10.57 -16.51
N ASN A 303 -8.23 11.43 -15.60
CA ASN A 303 -6.89 12.00 -15.73
C ASN A 303 -5.81 10.92 -15.67
N ALA A 304 -5.90 9.96 -14.73
CA ALA A 304 -4.93 8.86 -14.68
C ALA A 304 -4.89 8.07 -16.00
N ILE A 305 -6.05 7.82 -16.62
CA ILE A 305 -6.13 7.13 -17.91
C ILE A 305 -5.56 8.00 -19.04
N TYR A 306 -5.87 9.30 -19.08
CA TYR A 306 -5.31 10.22 -20.10
C TYR A 306 -3.80 10.42 -19.94
N ASP A 307 -3.27 10.37 -18.72
CA ASP A 307 -1.84 10.43 -18.46
C ASP A 307 -1.12 9.14 -18.93
N GLY A 308 -1.85 8.05 -19.19
CA GLY A 308 -1.33 6.80 -19.74
C GLY A 308 -1.05 5.74 -18.70
N THR A 309 -1.82 5.67 -17.58
CA THR A 309 -1.75 4.54 -16.65
C THR A 309 -2.23 3.26 -17.33
N ASP A 310 -1.54 2.14 -17.09
CA ASP A 310 -1.90 0.82 -17.65
C ASP A 310 -3.00 0.14 -16.86
N ALA A 311 -3.10 0.45 -15.55
CA ALA A 311 -4.14 -0.10 -14.69
C ALA A 311 -4.56 0.89 -13.60
N VAL A 312 -5.80 0.74 -13.14
CA VAL A 312 -6.33 1.40 -11.94
C VAL A 312 -6.73 0.36 -10.91
N SER A 313 -6.40 0.65 -9.64
CA SER A 313 -6.70 -0.27 -8.55
C SER A 313 -7.77 0.28 -7.62
N TYR A 314 -8.82 -0.51 -7.44
CA TYR A 314 -9.95 -0.23 -6.56
C TYR A 314 -9.88 -1.10 -5.32
N THR A 315 -10.08 -0.50 -4.14
CA THR A 315 -10.02 -1.20 -2.85
C THR A 315 -11.40 -1.69 -2.41
N HIS A 316 -12.48 -0.97 -2.80
CA HIS A 316 -13.83 -1.27 -2.38
C HIS A 316 -14.77 -1.29 -3.60
N LEU A 317 -14.96 -2.47 -4.19
CA LEU A 317 -15.86 -2.65 -5.32
C LEU A 317 -17.15 -3.35 -4.91
N ARG A 318 -18.28 -2.82 -5.38
CA ARG A 318 -19.55 -3.55 -5.51
C ARG A 318 -19.74 -3.91 -6.98
N ALA A 319 -20.46 -5.00 -7.25
CA ALA A 319 -20.69 -5.51 -8.62
C ALA A 319 -21.28 -4.50 -9.62
N HIS A 320 -21.80 -3.36 -9.15
CA HIS A 320 -22.35 -2.28 -9.97
C HIS A 320 -21.35 -1.15 -10.29
N GLU A 321 -20.11 -1.22 -9.80
CA GLU A 321 -19.12 -0.14 -9.84
C GLU A 321 -18.13 -0.27 -11.01
N THR A 322 -18.26 -1.32 -11.80
CA THR A 322 -17.40 -1.58 -12.96
C THR A 322 -17.85 -0.83 -14.23
N SER A 323 -18.75 0.13 -14.13
CA SER A 323 -19.17 0.98 -15.25
C SER A 323 -18.14 2.06 -15.60
N ALA A 324 -16.85 1.76 -15.52
CA ALA A 324 -15.80 2.54 -16.17
C ALA A 324 -15.78 2.20 -17.67
N HIS A 325 -16.86 2.54 -18.32
CA HIS A 325 -16.98 2.46 -19.78
C HIS A 325 -17.07 3.89 -20.35
#